data_0fb85c22c8c95a8f68ff2bbcdb0a2de5
#
_entry.id   0fb85c22c8c95a8f68ff2bbcdb0a2de5
#
_cell.length_a   1.000
_cell.length_b   1.000
_cell.length_c   1.000
_cell.angle_alpha   90.00
_cell.angle_beta   90.00
_cell.angle_gamma   90.00
#
_symmetry.space_group_name_H-M   'P 1'
#
loop_
_entity.id
_entity.type
_entity.pdbx_description
1 polymer ?
#
loop_
_entity_poly.entity_id
_entity_poly.type
_entity_poly.pdbx_seq_one_letter_code
_entity_poly.pdbx_strand_id
1 'polypeptide(L)'
;MNNNNTNINISQQNVSGSCNAKCSYTFKYPESNSTATNNGSFITLTYDNGSTPPVLFNSQKYNVTNITIVSPSIHLFNNTQASGELYIEHAPVSGGQNLYVCIPLTSSTDTSSSSQLVTQIIQNIANTAPSENDTTNLNISDFSLDNIVPSKPYYNYTDPNNNNWIVFDIMNAIPISSSTLSSLNQIISAYSLPTPGTTLYYNSSGPNSTGAAVSEGIYISCQPTGSSDSDTSVSYNKNPTTFSMAAILNNPVLKGILEFLAVGSVCTIIYFLINFGYNKYINSGSKSSSLSSSNDATTNFISKVGNTITQLHNVITTPAKSAS
;
A
#
# COMPACT_ATOMS: atom_id res chain seq x y z
N MET A 1 29.12 -3.78 -32.85
CA MET A 1 27.88 -3.78 -32.06
C MET A 1 28.10 -2.85 -30.88
N ASN A 2 27.58 -1.63 -30.95
CA ASN A 2 27.68 -0.68 -29.85
C ASN A 2 26.72 -1.16 -28.74
N ASN A 3 27.24 -1.85 -27.74
CA ASN A 3 26.52 -2.02 -26.48
C ASN A 3 26.52 -0.65 -25.78
N ASN A 4 25.57 0.18 -26.13
CA ASN A 4 25.25 1.34 -25.30
C ASN A 4 24.63 0.79 -24.03
N ASN A 5 25.49 0.60 -23.03
CA ASN A 5 25.12 0.21 -21.68
C ASN A 5 24.55 1.46 -20.97
N THR A 6 23.44 1.97 -21.51
CA THR A 6 22.77 3.15 -21.01
C THR A 6 21.69 2.72 -20.03
N ASN A 7 21.71 3.36 -18.86
CA ASN A 7 20.66 3.16 -17.86
C ASN A 7 19.29 3.54 -18.44
N ILE A 8 18.26 2.77 -18.12
CA ILE A 8 16.91 3.07 -18.56
C ILE A 8 16.47 4.43 -17.98
N ASN A 9 15.82 5.22 -18.84
CA ASN A 9 15.30 6.53 -18.48
C ASN A 9 13.80 6.44 -18.18
N ILE A 10 13.46 6.57 -16.92
CA ILE A 10 12.08 6.56 -16.40
C ILE A 10 11.45 7.91 -16.73
N SER A 11 10.54 7.90 -17.70
CA SER A 11 9.82 9.08 -18.16
C SER A 11 8.54 8.68 -18.87
N GLN A 12 7.48 9.46 -18.72
CA GLN A 12 6.22 9.26 -19.45
C GLN A 12 6.40 9.30 -20.99
N GLN A 13 7.39 10.04 -21.47
CA GLN A 13 7.70 10.12 -22.89
C GLN A 13 8.27 8.82 -23.46
N ASN A 14 8.85 7.97 -22.61
CA ASN A 14 9.47 6.71 -23.01
C ASN A 14 8.53 5.52 -22.84
N VAL A 15 7.30 5.74 -22.39
CA VAL A 15 6.32 4.67 -22.16
C VAL A 15 5.79 4.14 -23.49
N SER A 16 5.91 2.84 -23.68
CA SER A 16 5.41 2.12 -24.86
C SER A 16 3.95 1.70 -24.73
N GLY A 17 3.39 1.70 -23.52
CA GLY A 17 2.00 1.33 -23.28
C GLY A 17 1.66 1.13 -21.81
N SER A 18 0.38 0.84 -21.54
CA SER A 18 -0.12 0.50 -20.20
C SER A 18 0.02 -1.00 -19.92
N CYS A 19 0.33 -1.36 -18.69
CA CYS A 19 0.45 -2.75 -18.25
C CYS A 19 -0.44 -3.12 -17.06
N ASN A 20 -1.49 -2.36 -16.77
CA ASN A 20 -2.31 -2.54 -15.55
C ASN A 20 -2.71 -4.00 -15.26
N ALA A 21 -2.98 -4.80 -16.30
CA ALA A 21 -3.31 -6.22 -16.17
C ALA A 21 -2.09 -7.16 -16.28
N LYS A 22 -0.98 -6.70 -16.85
CA LYS A 22 0.22 -7.51 -17.16
C LYS A 22 1.42 -7.25 -16.24
N CYS A 23 1.30 -6.29 -15.33
CA CYS A 23 2.31 -5.99 -14.32
C CYS A 23 1.61 -5.71 -12.97
N SER A 24 0.67 -6.56 -12.62
CA SER A 24 -0.06 -6.43 -11.34
C SER A 24 0.89 -6.73 -10.18
N TYR A 25 1.02 -5.77 -9.28
CA TYR A 25 1.88 -5.85 -8.10
C TYR A 25 1.04 -5.63 -6.86
N THR A 26 1.06 -6.60 -5.95
CA THR A 26 0.44 -6.50 -4.64
C THR A 26 1.43 -6.90 -3.56
N PHE A 27 1.38 -6.22 -2.44
CA PHE A 27 2.27 -6.51 -1.32
C PHE A 27 1.57 -6.33 0.02
N LYS A 28 2.08 -7.06 1.00
CA LYS A 28 1.84 -6.87 2.42
C LYS A 28 3.07 -7.36 3.16
N TYR A 29 3.98 -6.45 3.45
CA TYR A 29 5.24 -6.77 4.10
C TYR A 29 5.05 -6.87 5.62
N PRO A 30 5.48 -7.98 6.25
CA PRO A 30 5.45 -8.12 7.70
C PRO A 30 6.44 -7.17 8.36
N GLU A 31 6.27 -6.92 9.64
CA GLU A 31 7.32 -6.32 10.45
C GLU A 31 8.54 -7.22 10.50
N SER A 32 9.71 -6.62 10.49
CA SER A 32 10.98 -7.33 10.38
C SER A 32 12.04 -6.72 11.30
N ASN A 33 12.86 -7.57 11.88
CA ASN A 33 14.17 -7.15 12.37
C ASN A 33 15.11 -7.04 11.17
N SER A 34 15.94 -6.02 11.16
CA SER A 34 16.84 -5.78 10.05
C SER A 34 18.26 -5.52 10.54
N THR A 35 19.19 -6.20 9.90
CA THR A 35 20.63 -5.93 10.02
C THR A 35 21.09 -5.21 8.76
N ALA A 36 21.80 -4.11 8.93
CA ALA A 36 22.39 -3.36 7.84
C ALA A 36 23.89 -3.65 7.72
N THR A 37 24.37 -3.72 6.49
CA THR A 37 25.80 -3.86 6.16
C THR A 37 26.21 -2.75 5.22
N ASN A 38 27.29 -2.06 5.53
CA ASN A 38 27.94 -1.12 4.61
C ASN A 38 28.88 -1.89 3.69
N ASN A 39 28.62 -1.86 2.39
CA ASN A 39 29.43 -2.56 1.38
C ASN A 39 30.41 -1.59 0.65
N GLY A 40 30.67 -0.42 1.22
CA GLY A 40 31.59 0.58 0.67
C GLY A 40 31.05 1.40 -0.50
N SER A 41 30.17 0.86 -1.34
CA SER A 41 29.50 1.56 -2.43
C SER A 41 27.97 1.51 -2.37
N PHE A 42 27.44 0.71 -1.50
CA PHE A 42 26.00 0.61 -1.21
C PHE A 42 25.78 0.03 0.18
N ILE A 43 24.57 0.21 0.69
CA ILE A 43 24.15 -0.39 1.95
C ILE A 43 23.16 -1.51 1.65
N THR A 44 23.29 -2.65 2.31
CA THR A 44 22.32 -3.73 2.25
C THR A 44 21.63 -3.93 3.59
N LEU A 45 20.33 -4.27 3.54
CA LEU A 45 19.53 -4.61 4.72
C LEU A 45 18.92 -5.99 4.53
N THR A 46 18.97 -6.80 5.58
CA THR A 46 18.23 -8.07 5.66
C THR A 46 16.75 -7.83 5.92
N TYR A 47 15.91 -8.80 5.60
CA TYR A 47 14.47 -8.73 5.85
C TYR A 47 13.88 -10.09 6.20
N ASP A 48 13.07 -10.15 7.26
CA ASP A 48 12.36 -11.35 7.68
C ASP A 48 11.00 -11.43 6.98
N ASN A 49 10.82 -12.39 6.09
CA ASN A 49 9.60 -12.50 5.29
C ASN A 49 8.40 -13.09 6.06
N GLY A 50 8.64 -13.68 7.23
CA GLY A 50 7.61 -14.44 7.93
C GLY A 50 7.24 -15.74 7.23
N SER A 51 6.07 -16.30 7.56
CA SER A 51 5.60 -17.58 7.02
C SER A 51 4.89 -17.47 5.67
N THR A 52 4.45 -16.29 5.29
CA THR A 52 3.70 -16.04 4.04
C THR A 52 4.50 -15.11 3.15
N PRO A 53 4.74 -15.45 1.88
CA PRO A 53 5.41 -14.58 0.94
C PRO A 53 4.70 -13.22 0.85
N PRO A 54 5.42 -12.10 1.07
CA PRO A 54 4.79 -10.78 1.19
C PRO A 54 4.37 -10.16 -0.12
N VAL A 55 4.84 -10.68 -1.25
CA VAL A 55 4.64 -10.07 -2.57
C VAL A 55 4.00 -11.05 -3.54
N LEU A 56 3.05 -10.53 -4.31
CA LEU A 56 2.48 -11.17 -5.48
C LEU A 56 2.69 -10.26 -6.70
N PHE A 57 3.39 -10.74 -7.71
CA PHE A 57 3.55 -10.07 -8.99
C PHE A 57 3.10 -10.99 -10.11
N ASN A 58 2.12 -10.56 -10.91
CA ASN A 58 1.52 -11.36 -11.98
C ASN A 58 1.15 -12.80 -11.53
N SER A 59 0.50 -12.92 -10.37
CA SER A 59 0.09 -14.17 -9.75
C SER A 59 1.23 -15.07 -9.24
N GLN A 60 2.49 -14.64 -9.33
CA GLN A 60 3.64 -15.33 -8.76
C GLN A 60 4.00 -14.74 -7.40
N LYS A 61 4.32 -15.60 -6.43
CA LYS A 61 4.69 -15.22 -5.07
C LYS A 61 6.19 -15.00 -4.95
N TYR A 62 6.57 -13.99 -4.17
CA TYR A 62 7.96 -13.60 -3.96
C TYR A 62 8.27 -13.34 -2.50
N ASN A 63 9.50 -13.67 -2.10
CA ASN A 63 10.10 -13.30 -0.83
C ASN A 63 11.15 -12.22 -1.04
N VAL A 64 11.28 -11.31 -0.09
CA VAL A 64 12.39 -10.34 -0.07
C VAL A 64 13.70 -11.09 0.19
N THR A 65 14.70 -10.83 -0.63
CA THR A 65 16.06 -11.37 -0.44
C THR A 65 17.01 -10.32 0.09
N ASN A 66 16.83 -9.08 -0.37
CA ASN A 66 17.72 -8.00 0.00
C ASN A 66 17.04 -6.63 -0.19
N ILE A 67 17.45 -5.64 0.60
CA ILE A 67 17.10 -4.24 0.39
C ILE A 67 18.42 -3.50 0.23
N THR A 68 18.54 -2.67 -0.80
CA THR A 68 19.77 -1.93 -1.09
C THR A 68 19.51 -0.44 -1.18
N ILE A 69 20.38 0.35 -0.58
CA ILE A 69 20.39 1.82 -0.69
C ILE A 69 21.66 2.26 -1.38
N VAL A 70 21.50 3.06 -2.42
CA VAL A 70 22.60 3.57 -3.25
C VAL A 70 22.54 5.10 -3.40
N SER A 71 23.64 5.70 -3.71
CA SER A 71 23.77 7.10 -4.11
C SER A 71 24.86 7.22 -5.19
N PRO A 72 24.59 7.88 -6.34
CA PRO A 72 23.28 8.34 -6.84
C PRO A 72 22.37 7.17 -7.25
N SER A 73 21.17 7.47 -7.81
CA SER A 73 20.23 6.46 -8.32
C SER A 73 20.85 5.66 -9.48
N ILE A 74 20.43 4.37 -9.59
CA ILE A 74 20.80 3.51 -10.72
C ILE A 74 19.98 3.80 -11.98
N HIS A 75 18.76 4.33 -11.81
CA HIS A 75 17.91 4.76 -12.92
C HIS A 75 18.09 6.24 -13.24
N LEU A 76 17.77 6.59 -14.49
CA LEU A 76 17.59 7.99 -14.89
C LEU A 76 16.10 8.35 -14.76
N PHE A 77 15.81 9.53 -14.29
CA PHE A 77 14.48 10.11 -14.21
C PHE A 77 14.47 11.40 -15.03
N ASN A 78 13.74 11.41 -16.14
CA ASN A 78 13.78 12.52 -17.10
C ASN A 78 15.21 12.92 -17.48
N ASN A 79 16.06 11.95 -17.79
CA ASN A 79 17.48 12.07 -18.15
C ASN A 79 18.42 12.52 -17.03
N THR A 80 17.97 12.54 -15.77
CA THR A 80 18.80 12.95 -14.62
C THR A 80 18.76 11.87 -13.54
N GLN A 81 19.88 11.60 -12.88
CA GLN A 81 19.88 10.74 -11.70
C GLN A 81 19.24 11.44 -10.51
N ALA A 82 18.49 10.68 -9.71
CA ALA A 82 18.04 11.11 -8.40
C ALA A 82 19.21 11.11 -7.40
N SER A 83 19.03 11.74 -6.25
CA SER A 83 20.06 11.83 -5.21
C SER A 83 20.47 10.46 -4.66
N GLY A 84 19.58 9.50 -4.70
CA GLY A 84 19.81 8.10 -4.34
C GLY A 84 18.65 7.25 -4.80
N GLU A 85 18.74 5.96 -4.51
CA GLU A 85 17.67 5.01 -4.78
C GLU A 85 17.69 3.88 -3.75
N LEU A 86 16.51 3.47 -3.30
CA LEU A 86 16.30 2.28 -2.53
C LEU A 86 15.68 1.24 -3.46
N TYR A 87 16.27 0.06 -3.57
CA TYR A 87 15.65 -1.04 -4.30
C TYR A 87 15.57 -2.31 -3.46
N ILE A 88 14.46 -3.03 -3.63
CA ILE A 88 14.13 -4.25 -2.92
C ILE A 88 14.18 -5.39 -3.92
N GLU A 89 15.06 -6.34 -3.67
CA GLU A 89 15.17 -7.55 -4.46
C GLU A 89 14.27 -8.64 -3.88
N HIS A 90 13.53 -9.32 -4.76
CA HIS A 90 12.66 -10.40 -4.40
C HIS A 90 12.96 -11.63 -5.26
N ALA A 91 13.09 -12.78 -4.61
CA ALA A 91 13.20 -14.09 -5.29
C ALA A 91 11.81 -14.76 -5.36
N PRO A 92 11.48 -15.37 -6.51
CA PRO A 92 10.24 -16.11 -6.67
C PRO A 92 10.24 -17.40 -5.84
N VAL A 93 9.12 -17.69 -5.17
CA VAL A 93 8.99 -18.89 -4.32
C VAL A 93 9.04 -20.18 -5.14
N SER A 94 8.51 -20.16 -6.36
CA SER A 94 8.41 -21.35 -7.23
C SER A 94 9.50 -21.41 -8.30
N GLY A 95 10.58 -20.64 -8.14
CA GLY A 95 11.60 -20.48 -9.17
C GLY A 95 11.19 -19.52 -10.29
N GLY A 96 12.14 -19.06 -11.06
CA GLY A 96 11.94 -18.06 -12.13
C GLY A 96 12.84 -16.85 -11.95
N GLN A 97 12.42 -15.70 -12.48
CA GLN A 97 13.19 -14.46 -12.50
C GLN A 97 12.88 -13.60 -11.29
N ASN A 98 13.87 -12.84 -10.84
CA ASN A 98 13.73 -11.93 -9.72
C ASN A 98 12.81 -10.74 -10.06
N LEU A 99 12.26 -10.14 -9.02
CA LEU A 99 11.52 -8.89 -9.07
C LEU A 99 12.27 -7.84 -8.25
N TYR A 100 12.54 -6.70 -8.88
CA TYR A 100 13.14 -5.54 -8.23
C TYR A 100 12.09 -4.44 -8.10
N VAL A 101 12.00 -3.82 -6.92
CA VAL A 101 11.11 -2.68 -6.65
C VAL A 101 11.96 -1.50 -6.24
N CYS A 102 11.95 -0.45 -7.06
CA CYS A 102 12.86 0.68 -6.98
C CYS A 102 12.13 1.96 -6.63
N ILE A 103 12.63 2.68 -5.62
CA ILE A 103 12.06 3.91 -5.09
C ILE A 103 13.15 4.98 -5.06
N PRO A 104 13.03 6.06 -5.86
CA PRO A 104 14.01 7.12 -5.85
C PRO A 104 14.03 7.89 -4.53
N LEU A 105 15.20 8.40 -4.18
CA LEU A 105 15.43 9.31 -3.05
C LEU A 105 15.78 10.69 -3.59
N THR A 106 15.13 11.73 -3.07
CA THR A 106 15.39 13.12 -3.48
C THR A 106 15.77 13.98 -2.29
N SER A 107 16.65 14.95 -2.52
CA SER A 107 16.96 15.94 -1.50
C SER A 107 15.81 16.93 -1.36
N SER A 108 15.16 16.94 -0.19
CA SER A 108 14.05 17.83 0.13
C SER A 108 13.97 18.06 1.63
N THR A 109 13.28 19.13 2.02
CA THR A 109 12.91 19.42 3.42
C THR A 109 11.57 18.83 3.81
N ASP A 110 10.84 18.23 2.88
CA ASP A 110 9.57 17.59 3.14
C ASP A 110 9.77 16.36 4.02
N THR A 111 8.78 16.07 4.85
CA THR A 111 8.81 14.93 5.77
C THR A 111 7.59 14.05 5.57
N SER A 112 7.84 12.75 5.49
CA SER A 112 6.81 11.70 5.47
C SER A 112 7.23 10.59 6.45
N SER A 113 6.36 9.65 6.73
CA SER A 113 6.72 8.47 7.53
C SER A 113 7.85 7.67 6.88
N SER A 114 7.81 7.48 5.57
CA SER A 114 8.88 6.83 4.81
C SER A 114 10.19 7.62 4.85
N SER A 115 10.12 8.96 4.75
CA SER A 115 11.28 9.86 4.90
C SER A 115 11.95 9.72 6.26
N GLN A 116 11.15 9.72 7.33
CA GLN A 116 11.66 9.56 8.69
C GLN A 116 12.34 8.20 8.88
N LEU A 117 11.70 7.14 8.39
CA LEU A 117 12.22 5.78 8.48
C LEU A 117 13.55 5.62 7.71
N VAL A 118 13.61 6.05 6.46
CA VAL A 118 14.85 5.99 5.66
C VAL A 118 15.94 6.86 6.26
N THR A 119 15.59 8.05 6.78
CA THR A 119 16.54 8.92 7.49
C THR A 119 17.11 8.22 8.73
N GLN A 120 16.27 7.58 9.54
CA GLN A 120 16.69 6.84 10.72
C GLN A 120 17.63 5.68 10.36
N ILE A 121 17.33 4.94 9.29
CA ILE A 121 18.19 3.86 8.78
C ILE A 121 19.57 4.42 8.42
N ILE A 122 19.64 5.44 7.57
CA ILE A 122 20.90 6.03 7.11
C ILE A 122 21.73 6.58 8.28
N GLN A 123 21.08 7.31 9.20
CA GLN A 123 21.77 7.87 10.36
C GLN A 123 22.28 6.80 11.31
N ASN A 124 21.49 5.72 11.55
CA ASN A 124 21.95 4.61 12.36
C ASN A 124 23.22 4.00 11.78
N ILE A 125 23.23 3.70 10.48
CA ILE A 125 24.39 3.10 9.80
C ILE A 125 25.60 4.06 9.82
N ALA A 126 25.39 5.34 9.53
CA ALA A 126 26.45 6.32 9.56
C ALA A 126 27.13 6.44 10.93
N ASN A 127 26.37 6.22 12.00
CA ASN A 127 26.88 6.31 13.37
C ASN A 127 27.49 5.00 13.89
N THR A 128 27.03 3.83 13.43
CA THR A 128 27.37 2.54 14.04
C THR A 128 28.07 1.55 13.13
N ALA A 129 28.00 1.77 11.80
CA ALA A 129 28.64 0.94 10.77
C ALA A 129 29.19 1.82 9.61
N PRO A 130 30.06 2.82 9.90
CA PRO A 130 30.49 3.79 8.90
C PRO A 130 31.51 3.24 7.88
N SER A 131 32.20 2.15 8.21
CA SER A 131 33.25 1.60 7.36
C SER A 131 32.75 0.44 6.50
N GLU A 132 33.45 0.19 5.41
CA GLU A 132 33.18 -0.95 4.54
C GLU A 132 33.26 -2.28 5.33
N ASN A 133 32.27 -3.14 5.13
CA ASN A 133 32.03 -4.42 5.81
C ASN A 133 31.57 -4.31 7.28
N ASP A 134 31.38 -3.10 7.80
CA ASP A 134 30.73 -2.93 9.10
C ASP A 134 29.25 -3.33 9.01
N THR A 135 28.74 -3.92 10.11
CA THR A 135 27.35 -4.32 10.24
C THR A 135 26.73 -3.76 11.51
N THR A 136 25.44 -3.47 11.47
CA THR A 136 24.69 -3.02 12.64
C THR A 136 23.26 -3.52 12.62
N ASN A 137 22.72 -3.84 13.80
CA ASN A 137 21.29 -4.08 13.94
C ASN A 137 20.58 -2.74 14.01
N LEU A 138 19.58 -2.55 13.14
CA LEU A 138 18.88 -1.26 13.07
C LEU A 138 18.07 -0.94 14.33
N ASN A 139 17.57 -1.97 15.04
CA ASN A 139 16.75 -1.82 16.25
C ASN A 139 15.61 -0.80 16.07
N ILE A 140 14.99 -0.80 14.90
CA ILE A 140 13.85 0.03 14.59
C ILE A 140 12.59 -0.78 14.91
N SER A 141 11.78 -0.30 15.87
CA SER A 141 10.48 -0.91 16.15
C SER A 141 9.55 -0.72 14.94
N ASP A 142 8.73 -1.74 14.69
CA ASP A 142 7.70 -1.73 13.64
C ASP A 142 8.25 -1.47 12.22
N PHE A 143 9.53 -1.86 11.97
CA PHE A 143 10.13 -1.74 10.65
C PHE A 143 9.38 -2.63 9.65
N SER A 144 8.74 -2.02 8.68
CA SER A 144 8.06 -2.71 7.60
C SER A 144 8.24 -1.97 6.28
N LEU A 145 8.42 -2.72 5.20
CA LEU A 145 8.47 -2.16 3.85
C LEU A 145 7.12 -1.59 3.39
N ASP A 146 6.00 -1.93 4.05
CA ASP A 146 4.70 -1.29 3.84
C ASP A 146 4.77 0.23 4.12
N ASN A 147 5.68 0.67 4.99
CA ASN A 147 5.92 2.08 5.31
C ASN A 147 6.86 2.78 4.31
N ILE A 148 7.51 2.03 3.42
CA ILE A 148 8.51 2.53 2.45
C ILE A 148 7.95 2.51 1.03
N VAL A 149 7.32 1.41 0.61
CA VAL A 149 6.85 1.22 -0.77
C VAL A 149 5.62 2.09 -1.04
N PRO A 150 5.66 3.00 -2.03
CA PRO A 150 4.53 3.87 -2.31
C PRO A 150 3.32 3.13 -2.87
N SER A 151 2.11 3.47 -2.43
CA SER A 151 0.86 3.05 -3.08
C SER A 151 0.50 4.02 -4.22
N LYS A 152 1.38 4.12 -5.21
CA LYS A 152 1.30 5.08 -6.33
C LYS A 152 1.54 4.37 -7.67
N PRO A 153 1.14 4.97 -8.79
CA PRO A 153 1.52 4.49 -10.12
C PRO A 153 3.02 4.23 -10.27
N TYR A 154 3.38 3.26 -11.10
CA TYR A 154 4.76 2.87 -11.32
C TYR A 154 5.03 2.48 -12.77
N TYR A 155 6.31 2.45 -13.12
CA TYR A 155 6.80 1.92 -14.37
C TYR A 155 7.24 0.47 -14.19
N ASN A 156 7.14 -0.30 -15.27
CA ASN A 156 7.63 -1.67 -15.32
C ASN A 156 8.44 -1.89 -16.58
N TYR A 157 9.56 -2.58 -16.45
CA TYR A 157 10.35 -3.08 -17.57
C TYR A 157 10.98 -4.42 -17.22
N THR A 158 11.51 -5.08 -18.23
CA THR A 158 12.25 -6.34 -18.07
C THR A 158 13.68 -6.13 -18.53
N ASP A 159 14.66 -6.59 -17.78
CA ASP A 159 16.06 -6.54 -18.13
C ASP A 159 16.45 -7.66 -19.10
N PRO A 160 17.67 -7.67 -19.68
CA PRO A 160 18.11 -8.73 -20.57
C PRO A 160 18.17 -10.14 -19.95
N ASN A 161 18.18 -10.23 -18.61
CA ASN A 161 18.12 -11.50 -17.88
C ASN A 161 16.68 -11.93 -17.57
N ASN A 162 15.70 -11.23 -18.11
CA ASN A 162 14.26 -11.37 -17.88
C ASN A 162 13.79 -11.07 -16.45
N ASN A 163 14.61 -10.44 -15.60
CA ASN A 163 14.12 -9.95 -14.32
C ASN A 163 13.13 -8.82 -14.52
N ASN A 164 12.14 -8.78 -13.66
CA ASN A 164 11.13 -7.71 -13.68
C ASN A 164 11.54 -6.57 -12.76
N TRP A 165 11.38 -5.34 -13.26
CA TRP A 165 11.69 -4.12 -12.54
C TRP A 165 10.45 -3.26 -12.42
N ILE A 166 10.08 -2.92 -11.20
CA ILE A 166 9.06 -1.93 -10.86
C ILE A 166 9.81 -0.69 -10.39
N VAL A 167 9.57 0.45 -11.02
CA VAL A 167 10.25 1.71 -10.68
C VAL A 167 9.20 2.78 -10.43
N PHE A 168 9.20 3.35 -9.24
CA PHE A 168 8.31 4.47 -8.93
C PHE A 168 8.84 5.76 -9.55
N ASP A 169 7.92 6.66 -9.93
CA ASP A 169 8.28 7.94 -10.53
C ASP A 169 9.03 8.84 -9.55
N ILE A 170 9.86 9.75 -10.07
CA ILE A 170 10.56 10.77 -9.28
C ILE A 170 9.59 11.65 -8.45
N MET A 171 8.36 11.83 -8.93
CA MET A 171 7.30 12.53 -8.20
C MET A 171 6.82 11.77 -6.94
N ASN A 172 7.12 10.48 -6.86
CA ASN A 172 6.82 9.61 -5.72
C ASN A 172 8.08 9.24 -4.93
N ALA A 173 9.18 9.98 -5.15
CA ALA A 173 10.42 9.78 -4.44
C ALA A 173 10.24 9.99 -2.93
N ILE A 174 11.04 9.27 -2.14
CA ILE A 174 11.14 9.52 -0.70
C ILE A 174 12.03 10.76 -0.50
N PRO A 175 11.49 11.83 0.11
CA PRO A 175 12.28 13.02 0.41
C PRO A 175 13.21 12.73 1.59
N ILE A 176 14.49 13.05 1.46
CA ILE A 176 15.47 12.99 2.55
C ILE A 176 16.20 14.33 2.65
N SER A 177 16.60 14.71 3.87
CA SER A 177 17.29 15.96 4.07
C SER A 177 18.68 15.96 3.42
N SER A 178 19.19 17.11 3.03
CA SER A 178 20.55 17.25 2.49
C SER A 178 21.61 16.78 3.48
N SER A 179 21.39 16.93 4.78
CA SER A 179 22.28 16.41 5.82
C SER A 179 22.29 14.88 5.86
N THR A 180 21.15 14.23 5.76
CA THR A 180 21.03 12.76 5.69
C THR A 180 21.74 12.22 4.43
N LEU A 181 21.51 12.87 3.29
CA LEU A 181 22.18 12.53 2.04
C LEU A 181 23.69 12.71 2.14
N SER A 182 24.17 13.79 2.79
CA SER A 182 25.59 14.01 3.04
C SER A 182 26.17 12.90 3.92
N SER A 183 25.46 12.47 4.98
CA SER A 183 25.89 11.36 5.82
C SER A 183 25.99 10.05 5.04
N LEU A 184 25.03 9.77 4.16
CA LEU A 184 25.09 8.60 3.27
C LEU A 184 26.32 8.65 2.36
N ASN A 185 26.58 9.79 1.70
CA ASN A 185 27.69 9.97 0.78
C ASN A 185 29.07 9.99 1.47
N GLN A 186 29.12 10.12 2.78
CA GLN A 186 30.38 10.00 3.55
C GLN A 186 30.74 8.55 3.83
N ILE A 187 29.76 7.64 3.87
CA ILE A 187 29.99 6.25 4.25
C ILE A 187 29.95 5.28 3.06
N ILE A 188 29.41 5.71 1.91
CA ILE A 188 29.45 4.95 0.65
C ILE A 188 30.03 5.80 -0.48
N SER A 189 30.74 5.16 -1.41
CA SER A 189 31.17 5.75 -2.68
C SER A 189 30.03 5.68 -3.71
N ALA A 190 30.14 6.50 -4.77
CA ALA A 190 29.17 6.48 -5.85
C ALA A 190 29.04 5.09 -6.48
N TYR A 191 27.79 4.59 -6.53
CA TYR A 191 27.47 3.30 -7.09
C TYR A 191 26.97 3.44 -8.53
N SER A 192 27.37 2.53 -9.39
CA SER A 192 26.89 2.46 -10.76
C SER A 192 26.56 1.02 -11.12
N LEU A 193 25.29 0.74 -11.30
CA LEU A 193 24.79 -0.51 -11.86
C LEU A 193 24.12 -0.18 -13.18
N PRO A 194 24.58 -0.76 -14.31
CA PRO A 194 23.84 -0.64 -15.55
C PRO A 194 22.45 -1.22 -15.42
N THR A 195 21.45 -0.46 -15.83
CA THR A 195 20.04 -0.89 -15.87
C THR A 195 19.55 -0.90 -17.32
N PRO A 196 20.11 -1.77 -18.20
CA PRO A 196 19.65 -1.86 -19.58
C PRO A 196 18.21 -2.37 -19.60
N GLY A 197 17.32 -1.57 -20.10
CA GLY A 197 15.90 -1.92 -20.28
C GLY A 197 15.51 -1.86 -21.74
N THR A 198 14.53 -2.67 -22.12
CA THR A 198 14.07 -2.72 -23.52
C THR A 198 12.84 -1.86 -23.73
N THR A 199 11.76 -2.12 -23.01
CA THR A 199 10.46 -1.50 -23.23
C THR A 199 9.88 -1.09 -21.89
N LEU A 200 9.55 0.18 -21.77
CA LEU A 200 8.98 0.75 -20.55
C LEU A 200 7.46 0.74 -20.63
N TYR A 201 6.81 0.16 -19.66
CA TYR A 201 5.36 0.17 -19.47
C TYR A 201 4.96 0.98 -18.24
N TYR A 202 3.70 1.42 -18.21
CA TYR A 202 3.17 2.21 -17.10
C TYR A 202 1.95 1.56 -16.49
N ASN A 203 1.95 1.38 -15.17
CA ASN A 203 0.80 0.97 -14.38
C ASN A 203 0.20 2.18 -13.68
N SER A 204 -0.93 2.66 -14.19
CA SER A 204 -1.63 3.83 -13.64
C SER A 204 -2.44 3.50 -12.38
N SER A 205 -2.72 2.23 -12.13
CA SER A 205 -3.52 1.78 -10.99
C SER A 205 -2.71 1.72 -9.68
N GLY A 206 -1.39 1.60 -9.80
CA GLY A 206 -0.51 1.39 -8.65
C GLY A 206 -0.63 0.00 -8.02
N PRO A 207 0.14 -0.27 -6.97
CA PRO A 207 0.10 -1.53 -6.25
C PRO A 207 -1.17 -1.65 -5.40
N ASN A 208 -1.50 -2.88 -5.00
CA ASN A 208 -2.66 -3.21 -4.15
C ASN A 208 -4.00 -2.68 -4.68
N SER A 209 -4.04 -2.28 -5.95
CA SER A 209 -5.28 -1.81 -6.56
C SER A 209 -6.23 -2.99 -6.75
N THR A 210 -7.31 -3.02 -5.99
CA THR A 210 -8.41 -3.98 -6.16
C THR A 210 -9.26 -3.71 -7.41
N GLY A 211 -8.84 -2.78 -8.26
CA GLY A 211 -9.54 -2.36 -9.46
C GLY A 211 -9.47 -3.35 -10.63
N ALA A 212 -8.63 -4.38 -10.56
CA ALA A 212 -8.82 -5.61 -11.29
C ALA A 212 -9.24 -6.65 -10.26
N ALA A 213 -10.54 -6.70 -9.92
CA ALA A 213 -11.10 -7.96 -9.50
C ALA A 213 -10.51 -8.98 -10.48
N VAL A 214 -9.72 -9.91 -9.96
CA VAL A 214 -9.43 -11.16 -10.64
C VAL A 214 -10.82 -11.78 -10.83
N SER A 215 -11.56 -11.32 -11.84
CA SER A 215 -12.50 -12.22 -12.45
C SER A 215 -11.61 -13.39 -12.83
N GLU A 216 -11.90 -14.55 -12.32
CA GLU A 216 -11.32 -15.82 -12.69
C GLU A 216 -11.56 -16.06 -14.20
N GLY A 217 -10.97 -15.21 -15.02
CA GLY A 217 -10.87 -15.34 -16.44
C GLY A 217 -9.56 -16.02 -16.70
N ILE A 218 -9.61 -17.30 -17.02
CA ILE A 218 -8.49 -18.06 -17.56
C ILE A 218 -7.96 -17.26 -18.77
N TYR A 219 -6.80 -16.60 -18.59
CA TYR A 219 -6.13 -15.91 -19.68
C TYR A 219 -5.44 -16.98 -20.54
N ILE A 220 -6.12 -17.46 -21.57
CA ILE A 220 -5.53 -18.33 -22.57
C ILE A 220 -4.80 -17.43 -23.57
N SER A 221 -3.47 -17.38 -23.49
CA SER A 221 -2.66 -16.80 -24.55
C SER A 221 -2.70 -17.74 -25.76
N CYS A 222 -3.67 -17.55 -26.63
CA CYS A 222 -3.68 -18.21 -27.93
C CYS A 222 -2.68 -17.50 -28.85
N GLN A 223 -1.49 -18.08 -29.05
CA GLN A 223 -0.67 -17.72 -30.20
C GLN A 223 -1.38 -18.28 -31.45
N PRO A 224 -1.77 -17.44 -32.41
CA PRO A 224 -2.35 -17.95 -33.65
C PRO A 224 -1.26 -18.66 -34.46
N THR A 225 -1.32 -19.98 -34.52
CA THR A 225 -0.61 -20.75 -35.50
C THR A 225 -1.54 -21.00 -36.70
N GLY A 226 -1.46 -20.17 -37.71
CA GLY A 226 -2.15 -20.37 -38.98
C GLY A 226 -3.11 -19.26 -39.36
N SER A 227 -2.89 -18.72 -40.52
CA SER A 227 -3.75 -17.79 -41.22
C SER A 227 -5.05 -18.48 -41.63
N SER A 228 -6.19 -17.99 -41.13
CA SER A 228 -7.47 -18.15 -41.79
C SER A 228 -8.32 -16.91 -41.54
N ASP A 229 -8.63 -16.22 -42.62
CA ASP A 229 -9.57 -15.11 -42.70
C ASP A 229 -10.97 -15.58 -42.33
N SER A 230 -11.41 -15.30 -41.10
CA SER A 230 -12.82 -15.17 -40.76
C SER A 230 -12.95 -14.35 -39.47
N ASP A 231 -13.32 -13.10 -39.66
CA ASP A 231 -13.72 -12.20 -38.58
C ASP A 231 -14.96 -12.75 -37.86
N THR A 232 -14.77 -13.40 -36.74
CA THR A 232 -15.86 -13.67 -35.79
C THR A 232 -15.88 -12.57 -34.77
N SER A 233 -16.79 -11.63 -34.93
CA SER A 233 -17.07 -10.61 -33.89
C SER A 233 -17.73 -11.28 -32.67
N VAL A 234 -16.98 -11.38 -31.57
CA VAL A 234 -17.52 -11.82 -30.29
C VAL A 234 -18.11 -10.60 -29.58
N SER A 235 -19.44 -10.53 -29.51
CA SER A 235 -20.13 -9.51 -28.72
C SER A 235 -20.11 -9.91 -27.24
N TYR A 236 -19.43 -9.11 -26.41
CA TYR A 236 -19.49 -9.24 -24.95
C TYR A 236 -20.77 -8.59 -24.44
N ASN A 237 -21.65 -9.40 -23.88
CA ASN A 237 -22.79 -8.90 -23.13
C ASN A 237 -22.30 -8.41 -21.76
N LYS A 238 -22.09 -7.11 -21.64
CA LYS A 238 -21.68 -6.46 -20.41
C LYS A 238 -22.93 -6.34 -19.52
N ASN A 239 -23.19 -7.35 -18.69
CA ASN A 239 -24.11 -7.16 -17.59
C ASN A 239 -23.41 -6.33 -16.51
N PRO A 240 -23.81 -5.08 -16.27
CA PRO A 240 -23.35 -4.36 -15.10
C PRO A 240 -23.98 -5.04 -13.88
N THR A 241 -23.18 -5.70 -13.06
CA THR A 241 -23.61 -6.07 -11.71
C THR A 241 -23.78 -4.77 -10.91
N THR A 242 -24.96 -4.18 -11.02
CA THR A 242 -25.39 -3.16 -10.08
C THR A 242 -25.47 -3.83 -8.72
N PHE A 243 -24.65 -3.38 -7.79
CA PHE A 243 -24.71 -3.77 -6.39
C PHE A 243 -26.08 -3.36 -5.86
N SER A 244 -27.03 -4.30 -5.82
CA SER A 244 -28.36 -4.04 -5.33
C SER A 244 -28.37 -4.17 -3.81
N MET A 245 -28.64 -3.07 -3.13
CA MET A 245 -28.89 -3.05 -1.67
C MET A 245 -29.95 -4.07 -1.26
N ALA A 246 -30.92 -4.39 -2.14
CA ALA A 246 -31.92 -5.41 -1.92
C ALA A 246 -31.36 -6.84 -1.82
N ALA A 247 -30.25 -7.15 -2.52
CA ALA A 247 -29.59 -8.45 -2.45
C ALA A 247 -28.86 -8.64 -1.11
N ILE A 248 -28.34 -7.55 -0.54
CA ILE A 248 -27.68 -7.55 0.77
C ILE A 248 -28.72 -7.78 1.89
N LEU A 249 -29.85 -7.09 1.83
CA LEU A 249 -30.94 -7.19 2.83
C LEU A 249 -31.66 -8.54 2.81
N ASN A 250 -31.63 -9.28 1.70
CA ASN A 250 -32.24 -10.60 1.60
C ASN A 250 -31.33 -11.78 1.98
N ASN A 251 -30.06 -11.49 2.33
CA ASN A 251 -29.14 -12.53 2.79
C ASN A 251 -29.51 -12.94 4.23
N PRO A 252 -29.91 -14.21 4.49
CA PRO A 252 -30.39 -14.64 5.80
C PRO A 252 -29.32 -14.52 6.91
N VAL A 253 -28.06 -14.62 6.57
CA VAL A 253 -26.96 -14.46 7.52
C VAL A 253 -26.79 -12.99 7.94
N LEU A 254 -26.86 -12.07 6.97
CA LEU A 254 -26.76 -10.63 7.25
C LEU A 254 -27.98 -10.11 8.03
N LYS A 255 -29.17 -10.64 7.75
CA LYS A 255 -30.38 -10.33 8.48
C LYS A 255 -30.29 -10.78 9.95
N GLY A 256 -29.75 -11.96 10.21
CA GLY A 256 -29.49 -12.45 11.57
C GLY A 256 -28.48 -11.58 12.34
N ILE A 257 -27.44 -11.11 11.70
CA ILE A 257 -26.43 -10.19 12.31
C ILE A 257 -27.07 -8.84 12.65
N LEU A 258 -27.91 -8.29 11.76
CA LEU A 258 -28.60 -7.02 11.99
C LEU A 258 -29.63 -7.14 13.13
N GLU A 259 -30.36 -8.23 13.23
CA GLU A 259 -31.29 -8.50 14.34
C GLU A 259 -30.53 -8.64 15.68
N PHE A 260 -29.38 -9.31 15.69
CA PHE A 260 -28.56 -9.46 16.88
C PHE A 260 -27.97 -8.10 17.36
N LEU A 261 -27.55 -7.25 16.46
CA LEU A 261 -27.09 -5.89 16.77
C LEU A 261 -28.23 -5.00 17.29
N ALA A 262 -29.41 -5.13 16.75
CA ALA A 262 -30.61 -4.40 17.21
C ALA A 262 -30.98 -4.80 18.65
N VAL A 263 -31.00 -6.10 18.96
CA VAL A 263 -31.27 -6.59 20.33
C VAL A 263 -30.17 -6.14 21.30
N GLY A 264 -28.90 -6.21 20.91
CA GLY A 264 -27.79 -5.75 21.73
C GLY A 264 -27.88 -4.26 22.08
N SER A 265 -28.29 -3.42 21.11
CA SER A 265 -28.47 -1.99 21.34
C SER A 265 -29.65 -1.67 22.32
N VAL A 266 -30.74 -2.41 22.22
CA VAL A 266 -31.85 -2.26 23.18
C VAL A 266 -31.44 -2.67 24.58
N CYS A 267 -30.71 -3.78 24.76
CA CYS A 267 -30.21 -4.21 26.07
C CYS A 267 -29.25 -3.18 26.69
N THR A 268 -28.38 -2.56 25.92
CA THR A 268 -27.50 -1.52 26.43
C THR A 268 -28.25 -0.27 26.87
N ILE A 269 -29.26 0.15 26.13
CA ILE A 269 -30.15 1.28 26.53
C ILE A 269 -30.87 0.98 27.83
N ILE A 270 -31.46 -0.22 27.97
CA ILE A 270 -32.15 -0.66 29.20
C ILE A 270 -31.18 -0.68 30.38
N TYR A 271 -29.95 -1.21 30.19
CA TYR A 271 -28.94 -1.21 31.25
C TYR A 271 -28.58 0.23 31.72
N PHE A 272 -28.42 1.15 30.78
CA PHE A 272 -28.17 2.55 31.13
C PHE A 272 -29.33 3.21 31.87
N LEU A 273 -30.56 2.92 31.47
CA LEU A 273 -31.76 3.45 32.14
C LEU A 273 -31.91 2.91 33.58
N ILE A 274 -31.64 1.62 33.77
CA ILE A 274 -31.67 0.99 35.12
C ILE A 274 -30.58 1.58 35.99
N ASN A 275 -29.36 1.69 35.45
CA ASN A 275 -28.22 2.23 36.21
C ASN A 275 -28.40 3.71 36.55
N PHE A 276 -28.99 4.48 35.67
CA PHE A 276 -29.32 5.89 35.91
C PHE A 276 -30.44 6.01 36.98
N GLY A 277 -31.47 5.19 36.87
CA GLY A 277 -32.55 5.14 37.86
C GLY A 277 -32.03 4.72 39.26
N TYR A 278 -31.21 3.68 39.32
CA TYR A 278 -30.58 3.21 40.52
C TYR A 278 -29.73 4.31 41.22
N ASN A 279 -28.86 4.99 40.45
CA ASN A 279 -28.02 6.07 40.95
C ASN A 279 -28.86 7.29 41.42
N LYS A 280 -29.95 7.61 40.76
CA LYS A 280 -30.76 8.77 41.07
C LYS A 280 -31.71 8.52 42.29
N TYR A 281 -32.22 7.29 42.48
CA TYR A 281 -33.24 7.01 43.49
C TYR A 281 -32.71 6.27 44.74
N ILE A 282 -31.64 5.50 44.61
CA ILE A 282 -31.10 4.70 45.71
C ILE A 282 -29.85 5.32 46.35
N ASN A 283 -29.00 5.97 45.57
CA ASN A 283 -27.76 6.55 46.06
C ASN A 283 -27.88 8.03 46.51
N SER A 284 -29.05 8.68 46.35
CA SER A 284 -29.28 10.07 46.80
C SER A 284 -29.81 10.19 48.21
N GLY A 285 -29.76 9.13 49.02
CA GLY A 285 -30.14 9.08 50.43
C GLY A 285 -29.06 9.49 51.40
N SER A 286 -28.17 10.45 51.09
CA SER A 286 -27.42 11.27 52.08
C SER A 286 -26.45 12.23 51.36
N LYS A 287 -26.86 13.47 51.21
CA LYS A 287 -26.14 14.72 51.49
C LYS A 287 -26.81 15.90 50.80
N SER A 288 -27.30 16.79 51.62
CA SER A 288 -27.76 18.11 51.23
C SER A 288 -26.63 18.99 50.69
N SER A 289 -26.97 19.78 49.73
CA SER A 289 -26.50 21.09 49.34
C SER A 289 -25.87 21.22 47.95
N SER A 290 -26.41 22.23 47.24
CA SER A 290 -26.01 22.89 46.01
C SER A 290 -26.43 22.23 44.67
N LEU A 291 -27.66 22.61 44.30
CA LEU A 291 -28.22 22.50 42.96
C LEU A 291 -27.78 23.73 42.14
N SER A 292 -27.03 23.55 41.05
CA SER A 292 -27.24 24.34 39.82
C SER A 292 -26.48 23.70 38.66
N SER A 293 -27.19 23.61 37.52
CA SER A 293 -26.63 23.36 36.18
C SER A 293 -26.29 21.92 35.77
N SER A 294 -27.33 21.11 35.50
CA SER A 294 -27.15 19.92 34.66
C SER A 294 -28.41 19.52 33.84
N ASN A 295 -29.46 20.32 33.82
CA ASN A 295 -30.69 19.95 33.11
C ASN A 295 -30.65 20.22 31.59
N ASP A 296 -29.77 21.09 31.09
CA ASP A 296 -29.74 21.45 29.67
C ASP A 296 -29.03 20.41 28.77
N ALA A 297 -28.04 19.70 29.30
CA ALA A 297 -27.31 18.74 28.50
C ALA A 297 -28.11 17.45 28.23
N THR A 298 -28.90 17.02 29.20
CA THR A 298 -29.68 15.77 29.11
C THR A 298 -30.88 15.93 28.20
N THR A 299 -31.55 17.09 28.23
CA THR A 299 -32.68 17.41 27.37
C THR A 299 -32.26 17.53 25.91
N ASN A 300 -31.11 18.15 25.65
CA ASN A 300 -30.53 18.24 24.31
C ASN A 300 -30.08 16.88 23.74
N PHE A 301 -29.58 15.97 24.60
CA PHE A 301 -29.20 14.63 24.15
C PHE A 301 -30.43 13.78 23.78
N ILE A 302 -31.48 13.78 24.60
CA ILE A 302 -32.70 13.02 24.34
C ILE A 302 -33.44 13.52 23.09
N SER A 303 -33.48 14.84 22.85
CA SER A 303 -34.08 15.40 21.63
C SER A 303 -33.28 15.02 20.37
N LYS A 304 -31.96 14.98 20.47
CA LYS A 304 -31.07 14.60 19.35
C LYS A 304 -31.18 13.11 18.99
N VAL A 305 -31.28 12.24 19.98
CA VAL A 305 -31.51 10.79 19.79
C VAL A 305 -32.91 10.54 19.21
N GLY A 306 -33.94 11.20 19.71
CA GLY A 306 -35.30 11.10 19.19
C GLY A 306 -35.39 11.46 17.71
N ASN A 307 -34.78 12.57 17.30
CA ASN A 307 -34.75 13.02 15.91
C ASN A 307 -34.01 12.05 14.99
N THR A 308 -32.93 11.42 15.47
CA THR A 308 -32.15 10.44 14.70
C THR A 308 -32.96 9.14 14.48
N ILE A 309 -33.70 8.69 15.49
CA ILE A 309 -34.57 7.50 15.38
C ILE A 309 -35.71 7.75 14.40
N THR A 310 -36.31 8.95 14.42
CA THR A 310 -37.40 9.32 13.48
C THR A 310 -36.88 9.39 12.05
N GLN A 311 -35.69 9.90 11.83
CA GLN A 311 -35.06 9.93 10.50
C GLN A 311 -34.77 8.52 9.98
N LEU A 312 -34.26 7.63 10.83
CA LEU A 312 -34.00 6.23 10.48
C LEU A 312 -35.33 5.48 10.14
N HIS A 313 -36.37 5.73 10.89
CA HIS A 313 -37.69 5.14 10.63
C HIS A 313 -38.25 5.57 9.27
N ASN A 314 -38.13 6.85 8.92
CA ASN A 314 -38.60 7.39 7.64
C ASN A 314 -37.76 6.87 6.44
N VAL A 315 -36.46 6.60 6.60
CA VAL A 315 -35.61 6.01 5.56
C VAL A 315 -35.98 4.53 5.30
N ILE A 316 -36.37 3.81 6.34
CA ILE A 316 -36.73 2.37 6.25
C ILE A 316 -38.12 2.16 5.69
N THR A 317 -39.06 3.09 5.94
CA THR A 317 -40.48 2.95 5.58
C THR A 317 -40.89 3.60 4.26
N THR A 318 -39.99 4.37 3.60
CA THR A 318 -40.29 5.00 2.31
C THR A 318 -40.12 4.01 1.16
N PRO A 319 -41.15 3.57 0.45
CA PRO A 319 -41.00 2.67 -0.69
C PRO A 319 -40.27 3.42 -1.82
N ALA A 320 -39.28 2.75 -2.41
CA ALA A 320 -38.54 3.25 -3.57
C ALA A 320 -39.53 3.53 -4.72
N LYS A 321 -39.64 4.80 -5.11
CA LYS A 321 -40.41 5.20 -6.29
C LYS A 321 -39.72 4.62 -7.53
N SER A 322 -40.42 3.71 -8.22
CA SER A 322 -39.99 3.20 -9.51
C SER A 322 -40.00 4.34 -10.52
N ALA A 323 -38.84 4.61 -11.08
CA ALA A 323 -38.73 5.46 -12.26
C ALA A 323 -39.12 4.63 -13.48
N SER A 324 -40.16 5.07 -14.14
CA SER A 324 -40.59 4.65 -15.48
C SER A 324 -39.67 5.25 -16.54
#